data_184929a1fa3604c8196e65b392650e29
#
_entry.id   184929a1fa3604c8196e65b392650e29
#
_cell.length_a   1.000
_cell.length_b   1.000
_cell.length_c   1.000
_cell.angle_alpha   90.00
_cell.angle_beta   90.00
_cell.angle_gamma   90.00
#
_symmetry.space_group_name_H-M   'P 1'
#
loop_
_entity.id
_entity.type
_entity.pdbx_description
1 polymer ?
#
loop_
_entity_poly.entity_id
_entity_poly.type
_entity_poly.pdbx_seq_one_letter_code
_entity_poly.pdbx_strand_id
1 'polypeptide(L)'
;MFFIAYLIMARDYWLINSNRSEVRRFTVNRASEDQFNKYVFVDFGKIVGVFGKEAPLLQRREEFKLEEAREIWEKLISHGWRRTEEV
;
A
#
# COMPACT_ATOMS: atom_id res chain seq x y z
N MET A 1 -14.36 -3.42 -5.29
CA MET A 1 -15.22 -3.16 -4.15
C MET A 1 -14.52 -3.36 -2.83
N PHE A 2 -13.86 -4.48 -2.62
CA PHE A 2 -13.13 -4.73 -1.38
C PHE A 2 -12.03 -3.71 -1.11
N PHE A 3 -11.34 -3.28 -2.16
CA PHE A 3 -10.27 -2.29 -2.06
C PHE A 3 -10.76 -0.99 -1.42
N ILE A 4 -11.87 -0.44 -1.90
CA ILE A 4 -12.41 0.82 -1.40
C ILE A 4 -12.84 0.69 0.06
N ALA A 5 -13.51 -0.42 0.40
CA ALA A 5 -13.94 -0.67 1.77
C ALA A 5 -12.74 -0.71 2.72
N TYR A 6 -11.68 -1.40 2.34
CA TYR A 6 -10.48 -1.48 3.14
C TYR A 6 -9.79 -0.14 3.33
N LEU A 7 -9.66 0.64 2.27
CA LEU A 7 -9.01 1.95 2.34
C LEU A 7 -9.81 2.95 3.18
N ILE A 8 -11.13 2.86 3.18
CA ILE A 8 -11.98 3.72 3.99
C ILE A 8 -11.90 3.34 5.46
N MET A 9 -11.85 2.05 5.76
CA MET A 9 -11.92 1.53 7.13
C MET A 9 -10.56 1.33 7.77
N ALA A 10 -9.54 1.02 6.99
CA ALA A 10 -8.18 0.78 7.49
C ALA A 10 -7.34 2.04 7.39
N ARG A 11 -6.41 2.21 8.33
CA ARG A 11 -5.47 3.33 8.30
C ARG A 11 -4.40 3.11 7.24
N ASP A 12 -3.80 1.95 7.23
CA ASP A 12 -2.75 1.55 6.32
C ASP A 12 -3.05 0.18 5.77
N TYR A 13 -2.62 -0.03 4.53
CA TYR A 13 -2.85 -1.28 3.85
C TYR A 13 -1.56 -1.75 3.21
N TRP A 14 -1.07 -2.89 3.63
CA TRP A 14 0.22 -3.40 3.21
C TRP A 14 0.10 -4.56 2.25
N LEU A 15 0.91 -4.52 1.19
CA LEU A 15 1.15 -5.67 0.31
C LEU A 15 2.61 -6.05 0.37
N ILE A 16 2.86 -7.33 0.27
CA ILE A 16 4.21 -7.90 0.23
C ILE A 16 4.33 -8.81 -0.98
N ASN A 17 5.47 -8.77 -1.65
CA ASN A 17 5.70 -9.63 -2.81
C ASN A 17 5.96 -11.08 -2.40
N SER A 18 5.93 -11.99 -3.40
CA SER A 18 5.98 -13.43 -3.15
C SER A 18 7.27 -13.90 -2.47
N ASN A 19 8.40 -13.26 -2.75
CA ASN A 19 9.66 -13.62 -2.12
C ASN A 19 9.96 -12.83 -0.83
N ARG A 20 8.98 -12.02 -0.38
CA ARG A 20 9.05 -11.25 0.85
C ARG A 20 10.22 -10.28 0.93
N SER A 21 10.55 -9.67 -0.20
CA SER A 21 11.66 -8.72 -0.28
C SER A 21 11.20 -7.27 -0.37
N GLU A 22 10.00 -7.02 -0.87
CA GLU A 22 9.48 -5.68 -1.07
C GLU A 22 8.07 -5.54 -0.55
N VAL A 23 7.74 -4.33 -0.09
CA VAL A 23 6.42 -3.98 0.41
C VAL A 23 5.88 -2.74 -0.30
N ARG A 24 4.57 -2.61 -0.29
CA ARG A 24 3.86 -1.39 -0.68
C ARG A 24 2.86 -1.08 0.42
N ARG A 25 2.84 0.16 0.89
CA ARG A 25 1.86 0.61 1.88
C ARG A 25 0.93 1.61 1.22
N PHE A 26 -0.37 1.33 1.29
CA PHE A 26 -1.42 2.19 0.75
C PHE A 26 -2.09 2.92 1.92
N THR A 27 -2.05 4.24 1.89
CA THR A 27 -2.64 5.08 2.93
C THR A 27 -3.48 6.17 2.29
N VAL A 28 -4.73 6.29 2.69
CA VAL A 28 -5.58 7.37 2.20
C VAL A 28 -5.05 8.72 2.68
N ASN A 29 -4.91 9.67 1.76
CA ASN A 29 -4.55 11.03 2.12
C ASN A 29 -5.76 11.75 2.71
N ARG A 30 -5.84 11.75 4.03
CA ARG A 30 -6.96 12.36 4.76
C ARG A 30 -6.84 13.86 4.89
N ALA A 31 -5.68 14.41 4.56
CA ALA A 31 -5.45 15.86 4.57
C ALA A 31 -5.98 16.55 3.30
N SER A 32 -6.35 15.77 2.28
CA SER A 32 -6.93 16.33 1.07
C SER A 32 -8.32 16.91 1.36
N GLU A 33 -8.52 18.16 0.97
CA GLU A 33 -9.82 18.84 1.13
C GLU A 33 -10.79 18.50 0.02
N ASP A 34 -10.34 17.82 -1.01
CA ASP A 34 -11.18 17.46 -2.15
C ASP A 34 -12.16 16.36 -1.75
N GLN A 35 -13.44 16.70 -1.65
CA GLN A 35 -14.49 15.77 -1.26
C GLN A 35 -14.83 14.77 -2.38
N PHE A 36 -14.55 15.13 -3.61
CA PHE A 36 -14.93 14.34 -4.78
C PHE A 36 -13.81 13.44 -5.30
N ASN A 37 -12.56 13.85 -5.07
CA ASN A 37 -11.40 13.10 -5.50
C ASN A 37 -10.59 12.66 -4.28
N LYS A 38 -10.56 11.38 -4.03
CA LYS A 38 -9.74 10.81 -2.97
C LYS A 38 -8.36 10.45 -3.53
N TYR A 39 -7.36 10.72 -2.72
CA TYR A 39 -5.97 10.42 -3.06
C TYR A 39 -5.42 9.40 -2.10
N VAL A 40 -4.50 8.59 -2.61
CA VAL A 40 -3.87 7.51 -1.85
C VAL A 40 -2.36 7.65 -1.99
N PHE A 41 -1.67 7.63 -0.87
CA PHE A 41 -0.22 7.50 -0.87
C PHE A 41 0.15 6.04 -1.03
N VAL A 42 1.10 5.77 -1.91
CA VAL A 42 1.71 4.45 -2.03
C VAL A 42 3.18 4.60 -1.64
N ASP A 43 3.55 3.97 -0.56
CA ASP A 43 4.93 3.94 -0.09
C ASP A 43 5.61 2.68 -0.60
N PHE A 44 6.80 2.85 -1.18
CA PHE A 44 7.61 1.77 -1.72
C PHE A 44 8.71 1.45 -0.71
N GLY A 45 8.77 0.21 -0.30
CA GLY A 45 9.73 -0.19 0.72
C GLY A 45 10.34 -1.56 0.49
N LYS A 46 11.37 -1.83 1.26
CA LYS A 46 12.09 -3.11 1.24
C LYS A 46 12.06 -3.73 2.61
N ILE A 47 11.98 -5.06 2.64
CA ILE A 47 12.18 -5.81 3.87
C ILE A 47 13.67 -5.79 4.20
N VAL A 48 13.99 -5.40 5.42
CA VAL A 48 15.35 -5.32 5.91
C VAL A 48 15.52 -6.18 7.15
N GLY A 49 16.77 -6.44 7.52
CA GLY A 49 17.09 -7.26 8.67
C GLY A 49 17.23 -8.74 8.32
N VAL A 50 18.02 -9.44 9.12
CA VAL A 50 18.41 -10.84 8.86
C VAL A 50 17.19 -11.78 8.92
N PHE A 51 16.23 -11.50 9.78
CA PHE A 51 15.07 -12.36 10.01
C PHE A 51 13.75 -11.67 9.65
N GLY A 52 13.80 -10.52 8.98
CA GLY A 52 12.59 -9.77 8.65
C GLY A 52 11.85 -9.22 9.87
N LYS A 53 12.52 -9.06 10.99
CA LYS A 53 11.92 -8.56 12.23
C LYS A 53 11.98 -7.06 12.37
N GLU A 54 12.79 -6.41 11.56
CA GLU A 54 12.89 -4.95 11.55
C GLU A 54 11.75 -4.35 10.73
N ALA A 55 11.37 -3.13 11.05
CA ALA A 55 10.40 -2.39 10.26
C ALA A 55 10.91 -2.24 8.83
N PRO A 56 10.03 -2.31 7.83
CA PRO A 56 10.44 -2.12 6.44
C PRO A 56 11.08 -0.75 6.22
N LEU A 57 12.08 -0.70 5.36
CA LEU A 57 12.69 0.55 4.95
C LEU A 57 11.84 1.18 3.85
N LEU A 58 11.10 2.22 4.16
CA LEU A 58 10.31 2.95 3.17
C LEU A 58 11.23 3.93 2.44
N GLN A 59 11.31 3.78 1.12
CA GLN A 59 12.27 4.49 0.29
C GLN A 59 11.66 5.66 -0.47
N ARG A 60 10.38 5.54 -0.84
CA ARG A 60 9.74 6.50 -1.72
C ARG A 60 8.25 6.51 -1.48
N ARG A 61 7.64 7.67 -1.64
CA ARG A 61 6.17 7.83 -1.59
C ARG A 61 5.70 8.49 -2.87
N GLU A 62 4.63 7.96 -3.45
CA GLU A 62 3.93 8.59 -4.56
C GLU A 62 2.46 8.74 -4.22
N GLU A 63 1.83 9.79 -4.73
CA GLU A 63 0.41 10.01 -4.54
C GLU A 63 -0.35 9.70 -5.82
N PHE A 64 -1.46 8.99 -5.69
CA PHE A 64 -2.31 8.60 -6.81
C PHE A 64 -3.76 8.90 -6.49
N LYS A 65 -4.56 9.11 -7.53
CA LYS A 65 -6.01 9.11 -7.36
C LYS A 65 -6.46 7.72 -6.94
N LEU A 66 -7.59 7.65 -6.22
CA LEU A 66 -8.10 6.37 -5.72
C LEU A 66 -8.23 5.31 -6.82
N GLU A 67 -8.73 5.69 -7.98
CA GLU A 67 -8.89 4.75 -9.09
C GLU A 67 -7.55 4.21 -9.59
N GLU A 68 -6.55 5.08 -9.68
CA GLU A 68 -5.20 4.68 -10.08
C GLU A 68 -4.58 3.75 -9.04
N ALA A 69 -4.76 4.08 -7.76
CA ALA A 69 -4.25 3.25 -6.67
C ALA A 69 -4.92 1.86 -6.68
N ARG A 70 -6.21 1.80 -7.02
CA ARG A 70 -6.91 0.54 -7.15
C ARG A 70 -6.33 -0.32 -8.28
N GLU A 71 -6.02 0.29 -9.41
CA GLU A 71 -5.39 -0.41 -10.52
C GLU A 71 -4.02 -0.95 -10.15
N ILE A 72 -3.23 -0.15 -9.43
CA ILE A 72 -1.92 -0.58 -8.94
C ILE A 72 -2.08 -1.78 -7.99
N TRP A 73 -3.01 -1.70 -7.07
CA TRP A 73 -3.31 -2.78 -6.15
C TRP A 73 -3.67 -4.07 -6.87
N GLU A 74 -4.61 -4.00 -7.80
CA GLU A 74 -5.08 -5.17 -8.55
C GLU A 74 -3.94 -5.80 -9.36
N LYS A 75 -3.09 -4.95 -9.95
CA LYS A 75 -1.94 -5.42 -10.70
C LYS A 75 -0.94 -6.15 -9.83
N LEU A 76 -0.66 -5.61 -8.64
CA LEU A 76 0.24 -6.26 -7.69
C LEU A 76 -0.32 -7.61 -7.25
N ILE A 77 -1.59 -7.67 -6.91
CA ILE A 77 -2.26 -8.92 -6.53
C ILE A 77 -2.15 -9.95 -7.68
N SER A 78 -2.37 -9.52 -8.91
CA SER A 78 -2.26 -10.41 -10.07
C SER A 78 -0.83 -10.93 -10.29
N HIS A 79 0.16 -10.22 -9.78
CA HIS A 79 1.58 -10.62 -9.83
C HIS A 79 2.03 -11.40 -8.60
N GLY A 80 1.12 -11.86 -7.78
CA GLY A 80 1.44 -12.71 -6.63
C GLY A 80 1.71 -11.99 -5.33
N TRP A 81 1.54 -10.67 -5.29
CA TRP A 81 1.63 -9.92 -4.03
C TRP A 81 0.45 -10.30 -3.15
N ARG A 82 0.69 -10.33 -1.85
CA ARG A 82 -0.34 -10.68 -0.88
C ARG A 82 -0.50 -9.57 0.14
N ARG A 83 -1.72 -9.44 0.61
CA ARG A 83 -2.00 -8.57 1.74
C ARG A 83 -1.28 -9.10 2.97
N THR A 84 -0.67 -8.18 3.71
CA THR A 84 -0.03 -8.50 4.98
C THR A 84 -0.43 -7.45 6.00
N GLU A 85 -0.34 -7.82 7.25
CA GLU A 85 -0.50 -6.86 8.31
C GLU A 85 0.79 -6.08 8.46
N GLU A 86 0.79 -5.05 9.29
CA GLU A 86 1.94 -4.22 9.53
C GLU A 86 3.18 -5.06 9.83
N VAL A 87 4.19 -4.89 9.01
CA VAL A 87 5.43 -5.67 9.09
C VAL A 87 6.48 -4.96 9.89
#